data_dccb97f14aefdfb7771b036eacb72646
#
_entry.id   dccb97f14aefdfb7771b036eacb72646
#
_cell.length_a   1.000
_cell.length_b   1.000
_cell.length_c   1.000
_cell.angle_alpha   90.00
_cell.angle_beta   90.00
_cell.angle_gamma   90.00
#
_symmetry.space_group_name_H-M   'P 1'
#
loop_
_entity.id
_entity.type
_entity.pdbx_description
1 polymer ?
#
loop_
_entity_poly.entity_id
_entity_poly.type
_entity_poly.pdbx_seq_one_letter_code
_entity_poly.pdbx_strand_id
1 'polypeptide(L)'
;MRKKISKKKTPGKRVTAAGREKRRFWLTIPQKLVRRPIIWEIGHKYPIVTNIGQASVTQEMGIISLEMEGRREDIKKVIAWLEGLTIKVEPVEIGTIEG
;
A
#
# COMPACT_ATOMS: atom_id res chain seq x y z
N MET A 1 16.46 20.04 -18.06
CA MET A 1 16.16 19.70 -17.85
C MET A 1 15.42 19.20 -17.58
N ARG A 2 15.09 19.23 -17.61
CA ARG A 2 14.54 18.75 -17.26
C ARG A 2 13.67 18.11 -17.43
N LYS A 3 13.34 17.99 -17.58
CA LYS A 3 12.71 17.41 -17.63
C LYS A 3 12.02 16.67 -17.76
N LYS A 4 11.85 16.48 -17.82
CA LYS A 4 11.36 15.79 -17.90
C LYS A 4 10.67 14.98 -17.91
N ILE A 5 10.46 14.89 -17.91
CA ILE A 5 9.89 14.12 -17.93
C ILE A 5 9.10 13.38 -17.90
N SER A 6 8.71 13.32 -17.90
CA SER A 6 7.98 12.63 -17.85
C SER A 6 7.33 11.94 -18.21
N LYS A 7 7.13 11.76 -18.50
CA LYS A 7 6.51 11.18 -18.78
C LYS A 7 5.99 10.24 -19.03
N LYS A 8 5.74 9.77 -19.24
CA LYS A 8 5.20 8.95 -19.53
C LYS A 8 4.74 8.08 -19.03
N LYS A 9 4.17 7.72 -18.78
CA LYS A 9 3.72 6.93 -18.16
C LYS A 9 3.50 5.75 -18.56
N THR A 10 3.65 4.77 -17.89
CA THR A 10 3.52 3.54 -18.30
C THR A 10 2.29 3.00 -17.85
N PRO A 11 1.37 2.85 -18.63
CA PRO A 11 0.08 2.40 -18.21
C PRO A 11 0.19 0.99 -17.79
N GLY A 12 -0.58 0.54 -16.95
CA GLY A 12 -0.63 -0.81 -16.57
C GLY A 12 0.42 -1.29 -15.65
N LYS A 13 1.60 -0.75 -15.77
CA LYS A 13 2.61 -1.19 -14.93
C LYS A 13 2.61 -0.54 -13.64
N ARG A 14 1.99 0.51 -13.48
CA ARG A 14 1.95 1.20 -12.24
C ARG A 14 3.34 1.56 -11.75
N VAL A 15 4.29 1.66 -12.62
CA VAL A 15 5.61 2.07 -12.26
C VAL A 15 5.78 3.50 -12.66
N THR A 16 6.14 4.35 -11.73
CA THR A 16 6.32 5.75 -12.03
C THR A 16 7.78 6.03 -12.25
N ALA A 17 8.10 7.25 -12.60
CA ALA A 17 9.47 7.65 -12.81
C ALA A 17 10.27 7.38 -11.56
N ALA A 18 11.54 7.20 -11.67
CA ALA A 18 12.44 6.97 -10.56
C ALA A 18 12.22 5.64 -9.85
N GLY A 19 11.62 4.68 -10.56
CA GLY A 19 11.49 3.35 -9.99
C GLY A 19 10.42 3.20 -8.95
N ARG A 20 9.52 4.14 -8.86
CA ARG A 20 8.44 4.02 -7.89
C ARG A 20 7.36 3.11 -8.45
N GLU A 21 6.66 2.44 -7.57
CA GLU A 21 5.58 1.54 -7.93
C GLU A 21 4.35 1.87 -7.15
N LYS A 22 3.20 1.49 -7.67
CA LYS A 22 1.94 1.56 -6.95
C LYS A 22 1.45 0.14 -6.83
N ARG A 23 1.21 -0.31 -5.63
CA ARG A 23 0.72 -1.66 -5.39
C ARG A 23 -0.40 -1.61 -4.38
N ARG A 24 -1.35 -2.52 -4.52
CA ARG A 24 -2.51 -2.54 -3.65
C ARG A 24 -2.54 -3.83 -2.85
N PHE A 25 -2.89 -3.70 -1.59
CA PHE A 25 -2.93 -4.85 -0.70
C PHE A 25 -4.18 -4.82 0.16
N TRP A 26 -4.64 -6.01 0.52
CA TRP A 26 -5.67 -6.14 1.52
C TRP A 26 -4.97 -6.28 2.85
N LEU A 27 -5.36 -5.46 3.81
CA LEU A 27 -4.83 -5.56 5.15
C LEU A 27 -5.94 -6.04 6.06
N THR A 28 -5.65 -7.06 6.88
CA THR A 28 -6.58 -7.50 7.90
C THR A 28 -5.97 -7.11 9.22
N ILE A 29 -6.61 -6.19 9.91
CA ILE A 29 -6.09 -5.62 11.14
C ILE A 29 -6.82 -6.21 12.33
N PRO A 30 -6.10 -6.87 13.25
CA PRO A 30 -6.75 -7.52 14.38
C PRO A 30 -7.31 -6.51 15.36
N GLN A 31 -8.23 -6.96 16.19
CA GLN A 31 -8.94 -6.11 17.11
C GLN A 31 -8.03 -5.21 17.93
N LYS A 32 -6.96 -5.74 18.44
CA LYS A 32 -6.09 -4.97 19.31
C LYS A 32 -5.42 -3.79 18.61
N LEU A 33 -5.41 -3.79 17.27
CA LEU A 33 -4.77 -2.72 16.54
C LEU A 33 -5.76 -1.83 15.80
N VAL A 34 -7.05 -2.11 15.90
CA VAL A 34 -8.04 -1.36 15.15
C VAL A 34 -7.99 0.14 15.43
N ARG A 35 -7.68 0.52 16.63
CA ARG A 35 -7.65 1.94 16.97
C ARG A 35 -6.30 2.59 16.76
N ARG A 36 -5.31 1.81 16.39
CA ARG A 36 -3.99 2.37 16.17
C ARG A 36 -3.93 3.03 14.80
N PRO A 37 -3.34 4.21 14.66
CA PRO A 37 -3.31 4.93 13.38
C PRO A 37 -2.25 4.35 12.45
N ILE A 38 -2.46 3.11 12.03
CA ILE A 38 -1.50 2.37 11.22
C ILE A 38 -1.15 3.08 9.92
N ILE A 39 -2.15 3.57 9.19
CA ILE A 39 -1.91 4.18 7.89
C ILE A 39 -1.07 5.45 8.06
N TRP A 40 -1.38 6.22 9.09
CA TRP A 40 -0.62 7.43 9.37
C TRP A 40 0.83 7.07 9.69
N GLU A 41 1.02 6.00 10.46
CA GLU A 41 2.37 5.59 10.83
C GLU A 41 3.18 5.17 9.61
N ILE A 42 2.55 4.51 8.65
CA ILE A 42 3.26 4.11 7.45
C ILE A 42 3.82 5.35 6.77
N GLY A 43 3.00 6.38 6.60
CA GLY A 43 3.45 7.58 5.92
C GLY A 43 4.51 8.35 6.68
N HIS A 44 4.58 8.16 7.99
CA HIS A 44 5.58 8.83 8.79
C HIS A 44 6.89 8.05 8.90
N LYS A 45 6.81 6.73 8.89
CA LYS A 45 8.00 5.93 9.02
C LYS A 45 8.71 5.67 7.71
N TYR A 46 7.98 5.68 6.62
CA TYR A 46 8.55 5.30 5.34
C TYR A 46 8.17 6.31 4.27
N PRO A 47 8.99 6.45 3.23
CA PRO A 47 8.67 7.37 2.13
C PRO A 47 7.65 6.73 1.19
N ILE A 48 6.47 6.47 1.73
CA ILE A 48 5.40 5.80 1.01
C ILE A 48 4.16 6.67 1.03
N VAL A 49 3.50 6.79 -0.12
CA VAL A 49 2.22 7.49 -0.20
C VAL A 49 1.14 6.43 -0.16
N THR A 50 0.12 6.64 0.66
CA THR A 50 -0.94 5.66 0.81
C THR A 50 -2.28 6.21 0.37
N ASN A 51 -3.11 5.32 -0.14
CA ASN A 51 -4.48 5.65 -0.49
C ASN A 51 -5.37 4.50 -0.09
N ILE A 52 -6.49 4.81 0.53
CA ILE A 52 -7.43 3.77 0.93
C ILE A 52 -8.45 3.60 -0.17
N GLY A 53 -8.60 2.39 -0.67
CA GLY A 53 -9.60 2.10 -1.67
C GLY A 53 -10.93 1.75 -1.04
N GLN A 54 -10.89 0.86 -0.07
CA GLN A 54 -12.07 0.43 0.64
C GLN A 54 -11.69 0.15 2.07
N ALA A 55 -12.61 0.31 2.96
CA ALA A 55 -12.33 0.02 4.36
C ALA A 55 -13.61 -0.42 5.05
N SER A 56 -13.50 -1.46 5.82
CA SER A 56 -14.59 -1.94 6.64
C SER A 56 -13.99 -2.16 8.03
N VAL A 57 -14.34 -1.32 8.96
CA VAL A 57 -13.75 -1.37 10.29
C VAL A 57 -14.84 -1.55 11.31
N THR A 58 -14.73 -2.61 12.10
CA THR A 58 -15.67 -2.87 13.17
C THR A 58 -14.87 -2.88 14.47
N GLN A 59 -15.53 -3.17 15.56
CA GLN A 59 -14.82 -3.26 16.82
C GLN A 59 -13.96 -4.51 16.88
N GLU A 60 -14.22 -5.47 16.01
CA GLU A 60 -13.50 -6.73 16.03
C GLU A 60 -12.37 -6.86 15.06
N MET A 61 -12.43 -6.15 13.98
CA MET A 61 -11.33 -6.18 13.03
C MET A 61 -11.48 -5.12 11.98
N GLY A 62 -10.43 -4.84 11.27
CA GLY A 62 -10.47 -3.93 10.16
C GLY A 62 -9.99 -4.63 8.90
N ILE A 63 -10.67 -4.42 7.80
CA ILE A 63 -10.24 -4.93 6.50
C ILE A 63 -10.14 -3.73 5.58
N ILE A 64 -8.95 -3.47 5.09
CA ILE A 64 -8.69 -2.28 4.32
C ILE A 64 -7.96 -2.62 3.04
N SER A 65 -8.41 -2.04 1.94
CA SER A 65 -7.68 -2.13 0.68
C SER A 65 -6.80 -0.89 0.62
N LEU A 66 -5.51 -1.08 0.73
CA LEU A 66 -4.55 0.01 0.78
C LEU A 66 -3.64 0.02 -0.41
N GLU A 67 -3.56 1.15 -1.08
CA GLU A 67 -2.61 1.31 -2.16
C GLU A 67 -1.38 1.99 -1.59
N MET A 68 -0.22 1.45 -1.90
CA MET A 68 1.04 2.03 -1.46
C MET A 68 1.86 2.40 -2.68
N GLU A 69 2.36 3.62 -2.69
CA GLU A 69 3.19 4.09 -3.77
C GLU A 69 4.56 4.44 -3.22
N GLY A 70 5.59 3.89 -3.81
CA GLY A 70 6.96 4.17 -3.39
C GLY A 70 7.91 3.22 -4.07
N ARG A 71 9.13 3.15 -3.59
CA ARG A 71 10.09 2.24 -4.15
C ARG A 71 9.79 0.85 -3.66
N ARG A 72 10.13 -0.13 -4.48
CA ARG A 72 9.88 -1.52 -4.12
C ARG A 72 10.46 -1.87 -2.75
N GLU A 73 11.68 -1.44 -2.47
CA GLU A 73 12.30 -1.75 -1.20
C GLU A 73 11.53 -1.18 -0.04
N ASP A 74 10.99 0.01 -0.19
CA ASP A 74 10.28 0.65 0.88
C ASP A 74 8.93 -0.01 1.09
N ILE A 75 8.27 -0.42 0.00
CA ILE A 75 7.02 -1.15 0.12
C ILE A 75 7.26 -2.46 0.85
N LYS A 76 8.37 -3.13 0.56
CA LYS A 76 8.68 -4.38 1.24
C LYS A 76 8.90 -4.16 2.73
N LYS A 77 9.52 -3.05 3.09
CA LYS A 77 9.76 -2.75 4.49
C LYS A 77 8.43 -2.50 5.22
N VAL A 78 7.50 -1.84 4.56
CA VAL A 78 6.20 -1.58 5.15
C VAL A 78 5.48 -2.91 5.38
N ILE A 79 5.52 -3.80 4.39
CA ILE A 79 4.86 -5.08 4.53
C ILE A 79 5.44 -5.87 5.70
N ALA A 80 6.77 -5.89 5.82
CA ALA A 80 7.42 -6.60 6.91
C ALA A 80 7.03 -5.99 8.26
N TRP A 81 6.95 -4.67 8.32
CA TRP A 81 6.58 -4.00 9.55
C TRP A 81 5.13 -4.35 9.93
N LEU A 82 4.23 -4.34 8.95
CA LEU A 82 2.84 -4.68 9.20
C LEU A 82 2.71 -6.12 9.67
N GLU A 83 3.41 -7.03 9.01
CA GLU A 83 3.35 -8.43 9.41
C GLU A 83 3.93 -8.64 10.80
N GLY A 84 4.93 -7.85 11.15
CA GLY A 84 5.50 -7.91 12.49
C GLY A 84 4.49 -7.47 13.55
N LEU A 85 3.48 -6.70 13.16
CA LEU A 85 2.44 -6.29 14.08
C LEU A 85 1.27 -7.27 14.05
N THR A 86 1.40 -8.37 13.34
CA THR A 86 0.37 -9.39 13.16
C THR A 86 -0.78 -8.92 12.26
N ILE A 87 -0.51 -7.97 11.38
CA ILE A 87 -1.49 -7.56 10.40
C ILE A 87 -1.26 -8.43 9.17
N LYS A 88 -2.32 -9.03 8.66
CA LYS A 88 -2.21 -9.87 7.50
C LYS A 88 -2.19 -9.00 6.27
N VAL A 89 -1.25 -9.23 5.36
CA VAL A 89 -1.09 -8.42 4.16
C VAL A 89 -1.17 -9.34 2.95
N GLU A 90 -2.12 -9.09 2.06
CA GLU A 90 -2.29 -9.89 0.86
C GLU A 90 -2.37 -9.01 -0.36
N PRO A 91 -1.65 -9.31 -1.42
CA PRO A 91 -1.72 -8.47 -2.61
C PRO A 91 -3.07 -8.63 -3.28
N VAL A 92 -3.53 -7.56 -3.88
CA VAL A 92 -4.76 -7.59 -4.65
C VAL A 92 -4.40 -8.02 -6.07
N GLU A 93 -5.03 -9.08 -6.52
CA GLU A 93 -4.72 -9.61 -7.82
C GLU A 93 -5.59 -9.00 -8.86
N ILE A 94 -5.25 -7.83 -9.26
CA ILE A 94 -6.04 -7.14 -10.22
C ILE A 94 -6.10 -7.74 -11.55
N GLY A 95 -5.04 -8.18 -12.07
CA GLY A 95 -5.03 -8.65 -13.42
C GLY A 95 -5.91 -9.82 -13.68
N THR A 96 -6.12 -10.61 -12.68
CA THR A 96 -6.88 -11.79 -12.90
C THR A 96 -8.30 -11.53 -13.06
N ILE A 97 -8.70 -10.38 -12.67
CA ILE A 97 -10.00 -10.17 -12.76
C ILE A 97 -10.45 -9.83 -13.94
N GLU A 98 -9.86 -9.23 -14.53
CA GLU A 98 -10.30 -8.81 -15.57
C GLU A 98 -10.50 -9.59 -16.33
N GLY A 99 -10.17 -10.22 -16.28
CA GLY A 99 -10.44 -11.23 -17.12
C GLY A 99 -11.31 -11.03 -17.60
#